data_56749197e6995dc74eaa5d54f052f15d
#
_entry.id   56749197e6995dc74eaa5d54f052f15d
#
_cell.length_a   1.000
_cell.length_b   1.000
_cell.length_c   1.000
_cell.angle_alpha   90.00
_cell.angle_beta   90.00
_cell.angle_gamma   90.00
#
_symmetry.space_group_name_H-M   'P 1'
#
loop_
_entity.id
_entity.type
_entity.pdbx_description
1 polymer ?
#
loop_
_entity_poly.entity_id
_entity_poly.type
_entity_poly.pdbx_seq_one_letter_code
_entity_poly.pdbx_strand_id
1 'polypeptide(L)'
;MKRILLLPALSMILLCSCTRTIYVVRHAEKIGATDSLAKMMANDLPLSEAGKVRAIVLKEQLSGQHIKWIYSTNTSRTINTADPLSKSINVSIGIYRNIDSLVSVIRSEKGNVLVVGHSNTVDDIVNKLTGQTKIAADLKDYEYDNLFIVKLRGKKAFFRQRKYGYPSNP
;
A
#
# COMPACT_ATOMS: atom_id res chain seq x y z
N MET A 1 23.71 44.16 -46.65
CA MET A 1 23.41 42.72 -46.45
C MET A 1 23.31 42.51 -44.97
N LYS A 2 22.09 42.39 -44.43
CA LYS A 2 21.85 42.12 -42.99
C LYS A 2 21.83 40.59 -42.77
N ARG A 3 22.79 40.07 -41.99
CA ARG A 3 22.84 38.67 -41.58
C ARG A 3 21.87 38.48 -40.41
N ILE A 4 20.79 37.74 -40.62
CA ILE A 4 19.87 37.31 -39.58
C ILE A 4 20.52 36.11 -38.88
N LEU A 5 20.95 36.28 -37.61
CA LEU A 5 21.35 35.16 -36.74
C LEU A 5 20.08 34.48 -36.24
N LEU A 6 19.80 33.31 -36.77
CA LEU A 6 18.81 32.40 -36.20
C LEU A 6 19.42 31.71 -34.96
N LEU A 7 18.98 32.13 -33.77
CA LEU A 7 19.27 31.40 -32.53
C LEU A 7 18.40 30.12 -32.49
N PRO A 8 18.98 28.93 -32.30
CA PRO A 8 18.17 27.72 -32.09
C PRO A 8 17.47 27.80 -30.73
N ALA A 9 16.16 27.82 -30.75
CA ALA A 9 15.37 27.67 -29.54
C ALA A 9 15.60 26.24 -28.97
N LEU A 10 16.43 26.14 -27.94
CA LEU A 10 16.65 24.90 -27.18
C LEU A 10 15.38 24.56 -26.42
N SER A 11 14.54 23.73 -27.02
CA SER A 11 13.34 23.18 -26.38
C SER A 11 13.77 22.28 -25.22
N MET A 12 13.72 22.84 -24.01
CA MET A 12 13.97 22.09 -22.76
C MET A 12 12.77 21.17 -22.48
N ILE A 13 12.85 19.94 -22.97
CA ILE A 13 11.88 18.87 -22.64
C ILE A 13 11.99 18.63 -21.14
N LEU A 14 11.09 19.22 -20.38
CA LEU A 14 10.86 18.89 -18.96
C LEU A 14 10.38 17.42 -18.90
N LEU A 15 11.31 16.48 -18.69
CA LEU A 15 11.01 15.10 -18.32
C LEU A 15 10.32 15.13 -16.96
N CYS A 16 9.00 15.31 -16.97
CA CYS A 16 8.18 15.17 -15.77
C CYS A 16 8.28 13.73 -15.28
N SER A 17 9.29 13.44 -14.47
CA SER A 17 9.45 12.14 -13.83
C SER A 17 8.29 11.92 -12.87
N CYS A 18 7.26 11.23 -13.36
CA CYS A 18 6.07 10.89 -12.60
C CYS A 18 6.51 10.10 -11.35
N THR A 19 6.42 10.74 -10.20
CA THR A 19 6.70 10.11 -8.89
C THR A 19 5.39 9.61 -8.34
N ARG A 20 5.38 8.37 -7.84
CA ARG A 20 4.25 7.76 -7.14
C ARG A 20 4.72 7.07 -5.88
N THR A 21 3.87 7.05 -4.88
CA THR A 21 4.13 6.42 -3.58
C THR A 21 3.15 5.28 -3.38
N ILE A 22 3.68 4.12 -3.05
CA ILE A 22 2.93 2.92 -2.73
C ILE A 22 3.05 2.70 -1.23
N TYR A 23 1.92 2.65 -0.55
CA TYR A 23 1.78 2.31 0.85
C TYR A 23 1.35 0.87 0.95
N VAL A 24 2.13 0.03 1.63
CA VAL A 24 1.84 -1.39 1.80
C VAL A 24 1.69 -1.67 3.29
N VAL A 25 0.60 -2.31 3.66
CA VAL A 25 0.31 -2.70 5.04
C VAL A 25 -0.22 -4.13 5.09
N ARG A 26 0.03 -4.83 6.18
CA ARG A 26 -0.72 -6.01 6.56
C ARG A 26 -2.13 -5.60 7.00
N HIS A 27 -3.13 -6.48 6.84
CA HIS A 27 -4.44 -6.27 7.49
C HIS A 27 -4.27 -5.98 8.98
N ALA A 28 -5.19 -5.23 9.57
CA ALA A 28 -5.22 -4.93 11.00
C ALA A 28 -5.58 -6.18 11.82
N GLU A 29 -5.53 -6.08 13.14
CA GLU A 29 -5.77 -7.20 14.06
C GLU A 29 -7.11 -7.88 13.79
N LYS A 30 -7.07 -9.20 13.66
CA LYS A 30 -8.24 -10.07 13.57
C LYS A 30 -8.71 -10.54 14.94
N ILE A 31 -9.96 -10.97 15.06
CA ILE A 31 -10.44 -11.64 16.27
C ILE A 31 -9.60 -12.89 16.57
N GLY A 32 -9.47 -13.25 17.84
CA GLY A 32 -8.73 -14.43 18.28
C GLY A 32 -9.45 -15.72 17.88
N ALA A 33 -8.70 -16.82 17.72
CA ALA A 33 -9.27 -18.14 17.39
C ALA A 33 -10.20 -18.71 18.48
N THR A 34 -10.09 -18.21 19.71
CA THR A 34 -10.93 -18.59 20.86
C THR A 34 -12.27 -17.86 20.90
N ASP A 35 -12.45 -16.82 20.08
CA ASP A 35 -13.70 -16.07 19.99
C ASP A 35 -14.81 -16.97 19.43
N SER A 36 -16.01 -16.86 19.99
CA SER A 36 -17.18 -17.61 19.54
C SER A 36 -17.51 -17.35 18.05
N LEU A 37 -17.32 -16.13 17.59
CA LEU A 37 -17.48 -15.75 16.18
C LEU A 37 -16.42 -16.42 15.29
N ALA A 38 -15.20 -16.62 15.78
CA ALA A 38 -14.15 -17.28 15.01
C ALA A 38 -14.50 -18.73 14.67
N LYS A 39 -15.17 -19.43 15.57
CA LYS A 39 -15.65 -20.81 15.36
C LYS A 39 -16.72 -20.92 14.27
N MET A 40 -17.49 -19.86 14.06
CA MET A 40 -18.55 -19.81 13.03
C MET A 40 -18.01 -19.37 11.66
N MET A 41 -16.91 -18.61 11.61
CA MET A 41 -16.36 -17.99 10.40
C MET A 41 -15.06 -18.64 9.89
N ALA A 42 -14.92 -19.93 10.10
CA ALA A 42 -13.78 -20.86 9.92
C ALA A 42 -12.51 -20.38 9.17
N ASN A 43 -12.58 -19.53 8.15
CA ASN A 43 -11.40 -19.16 7.35
C ASN A 43 -11.27 -17.66 7.02
N ASP A 44 -12.26 -16.82 7.32
CA ASP A 44 -12.21 -15.38 7.03
C ASP A 44 -12.57 -14.55 8.26
N LEU A 45 -11.68 -14.59 9.26
CA LEU A 45 -11.85 -13.88 10.52
C LEU A 45 -11.92 -12.37 10.30
N PRO A 46 -12.95 -11.68 10.85
CA PRO A 46 -13.08 -10.24 10.78
C PRO A 46 -12.05 -9.53 11.67
N LEU A 47 -12.01 -8.20 11.56
CA LEU A 47 -11.19 -7.38 12.45
C LEU A 47 -11.73 -7.45 13.89
N SER A 48 -10.80 -7.47 14.85
CA SER A 48 -11.08 -7.19 16.26
C SER A 48 -11.39 -5.70 16.47
N GLU A 49 -11.82 -5.31 17.66
CA GLU A 49 -12.01 -3.89 18.00
C GLU A 49 -10.70 -3.10 17.85
N ALA A 50 -9.56 -3.67 18.29
CA ALA A 50 -8.24 -3.07 18.07
C ALA A 50 -7.94 -2.90 16.56
N GLY A 51 -8.27 -3.90 15.76
CA GLY A 51 -8.10 -3.83 14.30
C GLY A 51 -8.97 -2.78 13.63
N LYS A 52 -10.20 -2.59 14.09
CA LYS A 52 -11.08 -1.50 13.60
C LYS A 52 -10.48 -0.13 13.92
N VAL A 53 -9.97 0.05 15.14
CA VAL A 53 -9.27 1.29 15.53
C VAL A 53 -8.04 1.52 14.66
N ARG A 54 -7.22 0.48 14.41
CA ARG A 54 -6.06 0.60 13.53
C ARG A 54 -6.44 0.97 12.10
N ALA A 55 -7.52 0.43 11.56
CA ALA A 55 -8.03 0.81 10.23
C ALA A 55 -8.44 2.29 10.16
N ILE A 56 -9.02 2.84 11.23
CA ILE A 56 -9.31 4.28 11.32
C ILE A 56 -8.01 5.10 11.36
N VAL A 57 -7.02 4.69 12.15
CA VAL A 57 -5.73 5.37 12.19
C VAL A 57 -5.03 5.32 10.82
N LEU A 58 -5.11 4.20 10.10
CA LEU A 58 -4.60 4.11 8.73
C LEU A 58 -5.26 5.15 7.81
N LYS A 59 -6.59 5.30 7.89
CA LYS A 59 -7.32 6.34 7.16
C LYS A 59 -6.77 7.73 7.49
N GLU A 60 -6.58 8.06 8.76
CA GLU A 60 -6.07 9.37 9.20
C GLU A 60 -4.66 9.64 8.67
N GLN A 61 -3.77 8.64 8.72
CA GLN A 61 -2.42 8.73 8.20
C GLN A 61 -2.36 8.95 6.67
N LEU A 62 -3.33 8.41 5.93
CA LEU A 62 -3.28 8.36 4.48
C LEU A 62 -4.27 9.28 3.76
N SER A 63 -5.27 9.86 4.42
CA SER A 63 -6.29 10.72 3.79
C SER A 63 -5.69 11.90 3.01
N GLY A 64 -4.60 12.50 3.50
CA GLY A 64 -3.88 13.59 2.84
C GLY A 64 -2.85 13.13 1.79
N GLN A 65 -2.72 11.83 1.54
CA GLN A 65 -1.66 11.30 0.66
C GLN A 65 -2.09 11.16 -0.80
N HIS A 66 -3.23 11.73 -1.20
CA HIS A 66 -3.74 11.69 -2.58
C HIS A 66 -3.76 10.28 -3.18
N ILE A 67 -4.24 9.30 -2.41
CA ILE A 67 -4.40 7.92 -2.88
C ILE A 67 -5.38 7.89 -4.04
N LYS A 68 -4.99 7.26 -5.15
CA LYS A 68 -5.81 7.08 -6.36
C LYS A 68 -6.28 5.64 -6.54
N TRP A 69 -5.57 4.68 -5.94
CA TRP A 69 -5.85 3.26 -6.09
C TRP A 69 -5.69 2.56 -4.75
N ILE A 70 -6.63 1.69 -4.46
CA ILE A 70 -6.61 0.83 -3.26
C ILE A 70 -6.74 -0.61 -3.73
N TYR A 71 -5.80 -1.46 -3.34
CA TYR A 71 -5.81 -2.89 -3.64
C TYR A 71 -5.82 -3.71 -2.37
N SER A 72 -6.61 -4.78 -2.36
CA SER A 72 -6.77 -5.70 -1.23
C SER A 72 -6.87 -7.14 -1.74
N THR A 73 -6.51 -8.12 -0.93
CA THR A 73 -6.94 -9.49 -1.15
C THR A 73 -8.43 -9.62 -0.84
N ASN A 74 -9.06 -10.70 -1.32
CA ASN A 74 -10.50 -10.94 -1.11
C ASN A 74 -10.76 -11.62 0.25
N THR A 75 -10.38 -10.95 1.35
CA THR A 75 -10.72 -11.40 2.70
C THR A 75 -11.35 -10.26 3.49
N SER A 76 -12.24 -10.59 4.40
CA SER A 76 -12.95 -9.61 5.24
C SER A 76 -11.97 -8.68 5.97
N ARG A 77 -10.93 -9.24 6.59
CA ARG A 77 -9.94 -8.47 7.36
C ARG A 77 -9.12 -7.47 6.52
N THR A 78 -8.75 -7.83 5.29
CA THR A 78 -7.98 -6.93 4.41
C THR A 78 -8.88 -5.84 3.83
N ILE A 79 -10.09 -6.20 3.39
CA ILE A 79 -11.08 -5.25 2.89
C ILE A 79 -11.46 -4.25 4.00
N ASN A 80 -11.79 -4.74 5.20
CA ASN A 80 -12.19 -3.88 6.32
C ASN A 80 -11.04 -3.00 6.85
N THR A 81 -9.78 -3.37 6.62
CA THR A 81 -8.62 -2.51 6.90
C THR A 81 -8.56 -1.33 5.93
N ALA A 82 -8.89 -1.53 4.66
CA ALA A 82 -8.88 -0.50 3.62
C ALA A 82 -10.15 0.37 3.60
N ASP A 83 -11.30 -0.18 4.02
CA ASP A 83 -12.63 0.39 3.86
C ASP A 83 -12.79 1.80 4.45
N PRO A 84 -12.32 2.13 5.67
CA PRO A 84 -12.44 3.49 6.20
C PRO A 84 -11.76 4.55 5.32
N LEU A 85 -10.58 4.23 4.75
CA LEU A 85 -9.92 5.13 3.81
C LEU A 85 -10.68 5.21 2.49
N SER A 86 -11.04 4.06 1.91
CA SER A 86 -11.80 3.94 0.67
C SER A 86 -13.04 4.84 0.69
N LYS A 87 -13.85 4.74 1.75
CA LYS A 87 -15.04 5.57 1.95
C LYS A 87 -14.71 7.06 2.11
N SER A 88 -13.66 7.39 2.86
CA SER A 88 -13.33 8.80 3.16
C SER A 88 -12.83 9.58 1.94
N ILE A 89 -12.20 8.91 0.98
CA ILE A 89 -11.65 9.53 -0.23
C ILE A 89 -12.41 9.15 -1.51
N ASN A 90 -13.49 8.37 -1.38
CA ASN A 90 -14.33 7.87 -2.49
C ASN A 90 -13.53 7.14 -3.58
N VAL A 91 -12.65 6.20 -3.18
CA VAL A 91 -11.86 5.35 -4.07
C VAL A 91 -12.23 3.89 -3.83
N SER A 92 -12.66 3.18 -4.86
CA SER A 92 -13.04 1.76 -4.76
C SER A 92 -11.85 0.86 -4.45
N ILE A 93 -12.11 -0.26 -3.76
CA ILE A 93 -11.12 -1.28 -3.46
C ILE A 93 -11.08 -2.30 -4.59
N GLY A 94 -9.96 -2.35 -5.32
CA GLY A 94 -9.67 -3.39 -6.30
C GLY A 94 -9.16 -4.66 -5.62
N ILE A 95 -9.63 -5.82 -6.08
CA ILE A 95 -9.20 -7.12 -5.54
C ILE A 95 -8.05 -7.67 -6.36
N TYR A 96 -6.95 -8.04 -5.71
CA TYR A 96 -5.86 -8.77 -6.34
C TYR A 96 -5.75 -10.20 -5.80
N ARG A 97 -5.28 -11.12 -6.65
CA ARG A 97 -5.08 -12.54 -6.32
C ARG A 97 -3.63 -12.98 -6.55
N ASN A 98 -2.91 -12.25 -7.35
CA ASN A 98 -1.53 -12.58 -7.72
C ASN A 98 -0.65 -11.34 -7.56
N ILE A 99 0.50 -11.48 -6.89
CA ILE A 99 1.40 -10.38 -6.57
C ILE A 99 2.09 -9.83 -7.83
N ASP A 100 2.47 -10.69 -8.78
CA ASP A 100 3.15 -10.24 -10.01
C ASP A 100 2.21 -9.38 -10.87
N SER A 101 0.96 -9.81 -11.00
CA SER A 101 -0.08 -9.03 -11.68
C SER A 101 -0.34 -7.70 -10.97
N LEU A 102 -0.42 -7.70 -9.64
CA LEU A 102 -0.57 -6.48 -8.84
C LEU A 102 0.59 -5.51 -9.08
N VAL A 103 1.83 -5.99 -8.99
CA VAL A 103 3.03 -5.16 -9.21
C VAL A 103 3.07 -4.60 -10.63
N SER A 104 2.66 -5.38 -11.62
CA SER A 104 2.56 -4.94 -13.03
C SER A 104 1.52 -3.81 -13.16
N VAL A 105 0.33 -3.97 -12.58
CA VAL A 105 -0.72 -2.93 -12.56
C VAL A 105 -0.23 -1.68 -11.86
N ILE A 106 0.35 -1.78 -10.66
CA ILE A 106 0.90 -0.64 -9.93
C ILE A 106 1.96 0.10 -10.75
N ARG A 107 2.78 -0.62 -11.53
CA ARG A 107 3.80 -0.01 -12.39
C ARG A 107 3.24 0.73 -13.59
N SER A 108 2.06 0.37 -14.08
CA SER A 108 1.37 1.05 -15.19
C SER A 108 0.52 2.23 -14.72
N GLU A 109 -0.03 2.19 -13.51
CA GLU A 109 -0.92 3.21 -12.99
C GLU A 109 -0.20 4.53 -12.62
N LYS A 110 -0.96 5.63 -12.64
CA LYS A 110 -0.49 6.94 -12.19
C LYS A 110 -1.17 7.29 -10.85
N GLY A 111 -0.39 7.89 -9.95
CA GLY A 111 -0.86 8.31 -8.63
C GLY A 111 -0.44 7.36 -7.51
N ASN A 112 -0.79 7.72 -6.29
CA ASN A 112 -0.41 6.97 -5.11
C ASN A 112 -1.37 5.80 -4.86
N VAL A 113 -0.84 4.75 -4.27
CA VAL A 113 -1.52 3.45 -4.11
C VAL A 113 -1.48 3.03 -2.65
N LEU A 114 -2.59 2.50 -2.13
CA LEU A 114 -2.60 1.67 -0.92
C LEU A 114 -2.74 0.21 -1.33
N VAL A 115 -1.92 -0.66 -0.74
CA VAL A 115 -2.05 -2.13 -0.83
C VAL A 115 -2.21 -2.69 0.56
N VAL A 116 -3.26 -3.49 0.75
CA VAL A 116 -3.49 -4.25 1.99
C VAL A 116 -3.32 -5.74 1.71
N GLY A 117 -2.40 -6.37 2.42
CA GLY A 117 -2.07 -7.79 2.28
C GLY A 117 -2.03 -8.54 3.60
N HIS A 118 -1.28 -9.63 3.61
CA HIS A 118 -1.09 -10.53 4.75
C HIS A 118 0.37 -10.54 5.21
N SER A 119 0.65 -11.19 6.34
CA SER A 119 2.01 -11.33 6.89
C SER A 119 2.99 -11.92 5.88
N ASN A 120 2.53 -12.86 5.07
CA ASN A 120 3.31 -13.61 4.07
C ASN A 120 3.20 -13.05 2.64
N THR A 121 2.75 -11.83 2.45
CA THR A 121 2.60 -11.23 1.12
C THR A 121 3.12 -9.79 1.05
N VAL A 122 3.15 -9.08 2.17
CA VAL A 122 3.57 -7.66 2.18
C VAL A 122 5.07 -7.51 1.92
N ASP A 123 5.88 -8.43 2.40
CA ASP A 123 7.32 -8.52 2.13
C ASP A 123 7.59 -8.75 0.65
N ASP A 124 6.92 -9.73 0.03
CA ASP A 124 7.00 -10.03 -1.39
C ASP A 124 6.61 -8.83 -2.26
N ILE A 125 5.51 -8.15 -1.92
CA ILE A 125 5.05 -6.96 -2.63
C ILE A 125 6.12 -5.86 -2.58
N VAL A 126 6.66 -5.56 -1.40
CA VAL A 126 7.69 -4.54 -1.22
C VAL A 126 8.97 -4.92 -1.96
N ASN A 127 9.41 -6.17 -1.84
CA ASN A 127 10.63 -6.68 -2.47
C ASN A 127 10.51 -6.63 -4.00
N LYS A 128 9.39 -7.07 -4.58
CA LYS A 128 9.13 -6.99 -6.02
C LYS A 128 9.01 -5.54 -6.52
N LEU A 129 8.38 -4.64 -5.77
CA LEU A 129 8.29 -3.22 -6.14
C LEU A 129 9.66 -2.55 -6.13
N THR A 130 10.53 -2.90 -5.20
CA THR A 130 11.88 -2.31 -5.08
C THR A 130 12.90 -2.99 -5.97
N GLY A 131 12.68 -4.23 -6.39
CA GLY A 131 13.65 -5.10 -7.07
C GLY A 131 14.80 -5.52 -6.15
N GLN A 132 14.63 -5.45 -4.83
CA GLN A 132 15.62 -5.77 -3.80
C GLN A 132 14.93 -6.37 -2.58
N THR A 133 15.62 -7.25 -1.86
CA THR A 133 15.15 -7.77 -0.57
C THR A 133 15.25 -6.67 0.50
N LYS A 134 14.14 -6.01 0.77
CA LYS A 134 14.01 -4.98 1.82
C LYS A 134 13.43 -5.54 3.11
N ILE A 135 12.63 -6.59 3.00
CA ILE A 135 12.04 -7.34 4.10
C ILE A 135 12.45 -8.78 3.88
N ALA A 136 13.22 -9.34 4.84
CA ALA A 136 13.90 -10.62 4.64
C ALA A 136 13.03 -11.85 4.89
N ALA A 137 11.89 -11.69 5.57
CA ALA A 137 10.98 -12.77 5.94
C ALA A 137 9.56 -12.25 6.16
N ASP A 138 8.61 -13.15 6.22
CA ASP A 138 7.23 -12.90 6.60
C ASP A 138 7.14 -12.14 7.93
N LEU A 139 6.11 -11.29 8.05
CA LEU A 139 5.87 -10.60 9.32
C LEU A 139 5.41 -11.59 10.39
N LYS A 140 5.87 -11.37 11.62
CA LYS A 140 5.40 -12.13 12.79
C LYS A 140 3.93 -11.88 13.08
N ASP A 141 3.26 -12.81 13.75
CA ASP A 141 1.81 -12.75 13.95
C ASP A 141 1.32 -11.49 14.67
N TYR A 142 2.13 -10.90 15.51
CA TYR A 142 1.81 -9.67 16.24
C TYR A 142 2.17 -8.39 15.49
N GLU A 143 2.86 -8.43 14.34
CA GLU A 143 3.32 -7.23 13.62
C GLU A 143 2.24 -6.65 12.71
N TYR A 144 1.37 -5.80 13.29
CA TYR A 144 0.29 -5.11 12.58
C TYR A 144 0.56 -3.62 12.32
N ASP A 145 1.53 -3.03 13.01
CA ASP A 145 1.81 -1.60 13.02
C ASP A 145 2.79 -1.12 11.95
N ASN A 146 3.22 -2.01 11.04
CA ASN A 146 4.14 -1.65 9.98
C ASN A 146 3.43 -0.94 8.82
N LEU A 147 3.96 0.23 8.44
CA LEU A 147 3.62 0.95 7.22
C LEU A 147 4.85 0.99 6.31
N PHE A 148 4.85 0.19 5.27
CA PHE A 148 5.90 0.15 4.27
C PHE A 148 5.60 1.15 3.16
N ILE A 149 6.58 1.96 2.80
CA ILE A 149 6.44 3.05 1.84
C ILE A 149 7.47 2.84 0.73
N VAL A 150 6.99 2.59 -0.48
CA VAL A 150 7.83 2.49 -1.69
C VAL A 150 7.54 3.68 -2.59
N LYS A 151 8.54 4.52 -2.82
CA LYS A 151 8.45 5.65 -3.74
C LYS A 151 9.14 5.31 -5.05
N LEU A 152 8.35 5.25 -6.13
CA LEU A 152 8.87 5.00 -7.48
C LEU A 152 9.08 6.32 -8.22
N ARG A 153 10.27 6.49 -8.83
CA ARG A 153 10.62 7.63 -9.66
C ARG A 153 11.38 7.14 -10.89
N GLY A 154 10.70 7.07 -12.02
CA GLY A 154 11.23 6.41 -13.22
C GLY A 154 11.59 4.95 -12.90
N LYS A 155 12.85 4.55 -13.16
CA LYS A 155 13.37 3.21 -12.85
C LYS A 155 13.85 3.04 -11.39
N LYS A 156 13.91 4.13 -10.60
CA LYS A 156 14.41 4.08 -9.22
C LYS A 156 13.28 3.82 -8.24
N ALA A 157 13.57 3.00 -7.22
CA ALA A 157 12.69 2.73 -6.09
C ALA A 157 13.39 3.12 -4.78
N PHE A 158 12.67 3.81 -3.90
CA PHE A 158 13.13 4.20 -2.57
C PHE A 158 12.21 3.55 -1.55
N PHE A 159 12.78 2.93 -0.54
CA PHE A 159 12.05 2.23 0.51
C PHE A 159 12.18 2.95 1.84
N ARG A 160 11.08 3.02 2.58
CA ARG A 160 11.05 3.46 3.98
C ARG A 160 10.02 2.63 4.73
N GLN A 161 10.33 2.31 5.97
CA GLN A 161 9.39 1.70 6.92
C GLN A 161 9.06 2.71 8.02
N ARG A 162 7.80 2.75 8.41
CA ARG A 162 7.28 3.51 9.55
C ARG A 162 6.37 2.62 10.38
N LYS A 163 6.06 3.05 11.57
CA LYS A 163 5.03 2.48 12.42
C LYS A 163 3.81 3.39 12.41
N TYR A 164 2.61 2.84 12.58
CA TYR A 164 1.36 3.59 12.68
C TYR A 164 0.41 2.94 13.69
N GLY A 165 -0.41 3.76 14.32
CA GLY A 165 -1.32 3.32 15.38
C GLY A 165 -0.59 2.92 16.67
N TYR A 166 -1.28 2.17 17.50
CA TYR A 166 -0.69 1.65 18.73
C TYR A 166 0.42 0.63 18.42
N PRO A 167 1.50 0.59 19.21
CA PRO A 167 2.55 -0.42 19.05
C PRO A 167 1.97 -1.83 19.10
N SER A 168 2.40 -2.66 18.18
CA SER A 168 2.11 -4.09 18.22
C SER A 168 3.06 -4.76 19.20
N ASN A 169 2.51 -5.44 20.18
CA ASN A 169 3.29 -6.17 21.19
C ASN A 169 3.19 -7.68 20.93
N PRO A 170 4.26 -8.45 21.26
CA PRO A 170 4.25 -9.93 21.23
C PRO A 170 3.18 -10.54 22.12
#